data_b84e3b888fad9f842ba240e9dc7a2205
#
_entry.id   b84e3b888fad9f842ba240e9dc7a2205
#
_cell.length_a   1.000
_cell.length_b   1.000
_cell.length_c   1.000
_cell.angle_alpha   90.00
_cell.angle_beta   90.00
_cell.angle_gamma   90.00
#
_symmetry.space_group_name_H-M   'P 1'
#
loop_
_entity.id
_entity.type
_entity.pdbx_description
1 polymer ?
#
loop_
_entity_poly.entity_id
_entity_poly.type
_entity_poly.pdbx_seq_one_letter_code
_entity_poly.pdbx_strand_id
1 'polypeptide(L)'
;LMARLAAVAYRIREHNSSVHASANAEEDLGPEPDAETAAKYYGGQVKSLRFRCRAAMLVCLPLIYISLGLPVFGVLRSSPSVAALVCLMMQLTVMLIGLDVITNGFFNLVRRTPGLESLVFLNCVFSALDAVVLAITGSDAVGLPFCAVSAFSVACCLWSALNTCRGFKYTFRTLAVDKDPYTVSADSEVVKDSITVLKSKRDTAGFIHRSEEAGPADTIYAGLAPYLIAASVILGLLATILSGNYANILH
;
A
#
# COMPACT_ATOMS: atom_id res chain seq x y z
N LEU A 1 -12.52 24.69 -12.55
CA LEU A 1 -12.24 23.56 -11.66
C LEU A 1 -13.43 22.58 -11.64
N MET A 2 -14.66 23.06 -11.43
CA MET A 2 -15.90 22.26 -11.37
C MET A 2 -16.16 21.47 -12.66
N ALA A 3 -15.96 22.07 -13.84
CA ALA A 3 -16.13 21.38 -15.13
C ALA A 3 -15.12 20.21 -15.32
N ARG A 4 -13.89 20.35 -14.80
CA ARG A 4 -12.89 19.28 -14.84
C ARG A 4 -13.20 18.14 -13.86
N LEU A 5 -13.73 18.47 -12.68
CA LEU A 5 -14.19 17.47 -11.71
C LEU A 5 -15.41 16.70 -12.23
N ALA A 6 -16.35 17.38 -12.89
CA ALA A 6 -17.49 16.74 -13.54
C ALA A 6 -17.05 15.79 -14.69
N ALA A 7 -16.05 16.20 -15.49
CA ALA A 7 -15.50 15.35 -16.56
C ALA A 7 -14.76 14.12 -16.01
N VAL A 8 -14.07 14.24 -14.87
CA VAL A 8 -13.44 13.10 -14.20
C VAL A 8 -14.49 12.16 -13.60
N ALA A 9 -15.53 12.70 -12.95
CA ALA A 9 -16.63 11.91 -12.42
C ALA A 9 -17.40 11.18 -13.54
N TYR A 10 -17.59 11.83 -14.70
CA TYR A 10 -18.20 11.21 -15.89
C TYR A 10 -17.34 10.06 -16.43
N ARG A 11 -16.02 10.24 -16.55
CA ARG A 11 -15.10 9.17 -16.97
C ARG A 11 -15.06 7.99 -16.00
N ILE A 12 -15.12 8.26 -14.70
CA ILE A 12 -15.20 7.19 -13.66
C ILE A 12 -16.51 6.43 -13.82
N ARG A 13 -17.62 7.12 -14.09
CA ARG A 13 -18.93 6.50 -14.32
C ARG A 13 -18.94 5.67 -15.61
N GLU A 14 -18.33 6.15 -16.68
CA GLU A 14 -18.21 5.45 -17.96
C GLU A 14 -17.27 4.24 -17.86
N HIS A 15 -16.20 4.35 -17.10
CA HIS A 15 -15.30 3.22 -16.80
C HIS A 15 -15.99 2.16 -15.93
N ASN A 16 -16.76 2.55 -14.93
CA ASN A 16 -17.57 1.62 -14.16
C ASN A 16 -18.67 0.95 -15.00
N SER A 17 -19.28 1.65 -15.95
CA SER A 17 -20.26 1.02 -16.85
C SER A 17 -19.60 0.09 -17.87
N SER A 18 -18.39 0.38 -18.34
CA SER A 18 -17.62 -0.53 -19.20
C SER A 18 -17.09 -1.75 -18.44
N VAL A 19 -16.74 -1.61 -17.17
CA VAL A 19 -16.40 -2.72 -16.28
C VAL A 19 -17.62 -3.62 -16.03
N HIS A 20 -18.81 -3.04 -15.86
CA HIS A 20 -20.06 -3.83 -15.79
C HIS A 20 -20.44 -4.49 -17.12
N ALA A 21 -20.07 -3.92 -18.26
CA ALA A 21 -20.28 -4.52 -19.58
C ALA A 21 -19.25 -5.63 -19.89
N SER A 22 -18.02 -5.52 -19.37
CA SER A 22 -17.00 -6.59 -19.49
C SER A 22 -17.22 -7.73 -18.49
N ALA A 23 -17.99 -7.53 -17.43
CA ALA A 23 -18.41 -8.61 -16.52
C ALA A 23 -19.35 -9.66 -17.17
N ASN A 24 -19.81 -9.40 -18.40
CA ASN A 24 -20.52 -10.38 -19.23
C ASN A 24 -19.60 -11.17 -20.19
N ALA A 25 -18.31 -10.85 -20.23
CA ALA A 25 -17.30 -11.76 -20.78
C ALA A 25 -16.95 -12.72 -19.62
N GLU A 26 -17.55 -13.90 -19.62
CA GLU A 26 -17.11 -15.05 -18.81
C GLU A 26 -15.65 -15.35 -19.18
N GLU A 27 -14.70 -14.64 -18.56
CA GLU A 27 -13.36 -15.17 -18.42
C GLU A 27 -13.53 -16.46 -17.64
N ASP A 28 -13.03 -17.56 -18.19
CA ASP A 28 -13.06 -18.90 -17.60
C ASP A 28 -12.16 -18.92 -16.34
N LEU A 29 -12.62 -18.27 -15.27
CA LEU A 29 -11.93 -18.10 -13.99
C LEU A 29 -11.90 -19.40 -13.16
N GLY A 30 -12.28 -20.52 -13.78
CA GLY A 30 -12.35 -21.80 -13.10
C GLY A 30 -13.50 -21.88 -12.06
N PRO A 31 -13.70 -23.03 -11.44
CA PRO A 31 -14.75 -23.19 -10.45
C PRO A 31 -14.50 -22.29 -9.23
N GLU A 32 -15.52 -21.51 -8.85
CA GLU A 32 -15.48 -20.63 -7.68
C GLU A 32 -15.19 -21.45 -6.40
N PRO A 33 -14.19 -21.04 -5.58
CA PRO A 33 -13.92 -21.75 -4.34
C PRO A 33 -15.09 -21.64 -3.37
N ASP A 34 -15.34 -22.69 -2.59
CA ASP A 34 -16.35 -22.66 -1.55
C ASP A 34 -16.07 -21.56 -0.52
N ALA A 35 -17.11 -20.82 -0.12
CA ALA A 35 -17.02 -19.67 0.78
C ALA A 35 -16.37 -20.02 2.14
N GLU A 36 -16.60 -21.24 2.64
CA GLU A 36 -15.97 -21.71 3.87
C GLU A 36 -14.46 -21.91 3.69
N THR A 37 -14.05 -22.45 2.56
CA THR A 37 -12.64 -22.66 2.20
C THR A 37 -11.93 -21.32 2.04
N ALA A 38 -12.54 -20.37 1.34
CA ALA A 38 -12.02 -19.00 1.20
C ALA A 38 -11.86 -18.31 2.58
N ALA A 39 -12.86 -18.42 3.46
CA ALA A 39 -12.80 -17.85 4.80
C ALA A 39 -11.68 -18.46 5.66
N LYS A 40 -11.43 -19.76 5.53
CA LYS A 40 -10.32 -20.46 6.21
C LYS A 40 -8.96 -19.99 5.68
N TYR A 41 -8.82 -19.87 4.36
CA TYR A 41 -7.61 -19.38 3.71
C TYR A 41 -7.25 -17.97 4.21
N TYR A 42 -8.17 -17.01 4.14
CA TYR A 42 -7.93 -15.65 4.65
C TYR A 42 -7.75 -15.61 6.16
N GLY A 43 -8.36 -16.56 6.89
CA GLY A 43 -8.11 -16.74 8.33
C GLY A 43 -6.66 -17.08 8.65
N GLY A 44 -6.03 -17.92 7.84
CA GLY A 44 -4.60 -18.25 7.92
C GLY A 44 -3.71 -17.03 7.59
N GLN A 45 -4.02 -16.34 6.51
CA GLN A 45 -3.30 -15.12 6.10
C GLN A 45 -3.35 -14.02 7.17
N VAL A 46 -4.51 -13.76 7.75
CA VAL A 46 -4.66 -12.79 8.86
C VAL A 46 -3.76 -13.14 10.05
N LYS A 47 -3.61 -14.42 10.38
CA LYS A 47 -2.76 -14.85 11.50
C LYS A 47 -1.28 -14.57 11.22
N SER A 48 -0.82 -14.91 10.03
CA SER A 48 0.56 -14.65 9.58
C SER A 48 0.85 -13.14 9.49
N LEU A 49 0.02 -12.37 8.77
CA LEU A 49 0.16 -10.92 8.60
C LEU A 49 0.12 -10.17 9.93
N ARG A 50 -0.70 -10.59 10.88
CA ARG A 50 -0.76 -9.98 12.22
C ARG A 50 0.58 -10.07 12.95
N PHE A 51 1.24 -11.22 12.89
CA PHE A 51 2.56 -11.40 13.50
C PHE A 51 3.61 -10.54 12.80
N ARG A 52 3.66 -10.57 11.47
CA ARG A 52 4.60 -9.79 10.64
C ARG A 52 4.40 -8.28 10.83
N CYS A 53 3.17 -7.80 10.83
CA CYS A 53 2.85 -6.40 11.07
C CYS A 53 3.31 -5.92 12.45
N ARG A 54 3.08 -6.72 13.51
CA ARG A 54 3.56 -6.39 14.86
C ARG A 54 5.08 -6.36 14.93
N ALA A 55 5.75 -7.32 14.31
CA ALA A 55 7.21 -7.38 14.26
C ALA A 55 7.79 -6.16 13.52
N ALA A 56 7.23 -5.80 12.37
CA ALA A 56 7.64 -4.60 11.61
C ALA A 56 7.46 -3.32 12.43
N MET A 57 6.30 -3.14 13.06
CA MET A 57 6.03 -1.97 13.91
C MET A 57 6.99 -1.89 15.10
N LEU A 58 7.34 -3.04 15.73
CA LEU A 58 8.27 -3.08 16.85
C LEU A 58 9.68 -2.66 16.44
N VAL A 59 10.13 -3.03 15.23
CA VAL A 59 11.43 -2.60 14.69
C VAL A 59 11.39 -1.12 14.26
N CYS A 60 10.25 -0.61 13.80
CA CYS A 60 10.10 0.80 13.45
C CYS A 60 10.23 1.74 14.66
N LEU A 61 9.83 1.33 15.86
CA LEU A 61 9.90 2.19 17.06
C LEU A 61 11.31 2.71 17.36
N PRO A 62 12.36 1.86 17.52
CA PRO A 62 13.71 2.34 17.76
C PRO A 62 14.27 3.10 16.55
N LEU A 63 13.88 2.73 15.33
CA LEU A 63 14.31 3.42 14.12
C LEU A 63 13.77 4.86 14.07
N ILE A 64 12.50 5.08 14.41
CA ILE A 64 11.90 6.41 14.53
C ILE A 64 12.58 7.19 15.66
N TYR A 65 12.86 6.55 16.80
CA TYR A 65 13.55 7.18 17.92
C TYR A 65 14.93 7.73 17.53
N ILE A 66 15.71 6.95 16.78
CA ILE A 66 17.02 7.36 16.27
C ILE A 66 16.86 8.50 15.25
N SER A 67 15.91 8.38 14.31
CA SER A 67 15.67 9.36 13.25
C SER A 67 15.20 10.73 13.78
N LEU A 68 14.52 10.77 14.94
CA LEU A 68 14.16 12.02 15.59
C LEU A 68 15.32 12.74 16.29
N GLY A 69 16.53 12.18 16.23
CA GLY A 69 17.70 12.78 16.86
C GLY A 69 17.65 12.80 18.38
N LEU A 70 16.80 11.96 18.99
CA LEU A 70 16.69 11.86 20.44
C LEU A 70 18.00 11.30 21.03
N PRO A 71 18.33 11.61 22.31
CA PRO A 71 19.59 11.23 22.90
C PRO A 71 19.77 9.71 22.91
N VAL A 72 20.68 9.24 22.07
CA VAL A 72 21.02 7.81 21.90
C VAL A 72 22.31 7.52 22.68
N PHE A 73 22.39 6.32 23.24
CA PHE A 73 23.54 5.93 24.08
C PHE A 73 24.85 5.84 23.30
N GLY A 74 25.93 6.43 23.90
CA GLY A 74 27.33 6.17 23.61
C GLY A 74 27.77 6.22 22.14
N VAL A 75 28.03 5.08 21.55
CA VAL A 75 28.68 4.91 20.24
C VAL A 75 27.87 5.44 19.06
N LEU A 76 26.53 5.41 19.11
CA LEU A 76 25.67 5.92 18.03
C LEU A 76 25.73 7.46 17.93
N ARG A 77 26.04 8.15 19.03
CA ARG A 77 26.15 9.61 19.03
C ARG A 77 27.51 10.10 18.51
N SER A 78 28.55 9.30 18.72
CA SER A 78 29.93 9.69 18.39
C SER A 78 30.33 9.38 16.94
N SER A 79 29.54 8.60 16.20
CA SER A 79 29.89 8.16 14.86
C SER A 79 28.64 8.09 13.95
N PRO A 80 28.45 9.06 13.04
CA PRO A 80 27.31 9.09 12.13
C PRO A 80 27.29 7.87 11.19
N SER A 81 28.45 7.36 10.78
CA SER A 81 28.56 6.15 9.97
C SER A 81 27.97 4.92 10.67
N VAL A 82 28.21 4.77 11.98
CA VAL A 82 27.65 3.66 12.77
C VAL A 82 26.13 3.81 12.91
N ALA A 83 25.65 5.03 13.15
CA ALA A 83 24.22 5.29 13.23
C ALA A 83 23.51 4.97 11.90
N ALA A 84 24.08 5.40 10.77
CA ALA A 84 23.55 5.10 9.44
C ALA A 84 23.51 3.57 9.16
N LEU A 85 24.56 2.85 9.53
CA LEU A 85 24.63 1.39 9.36
C LEU A 85 23.59 0.67 10.22
N VAL A 86 23.36 1.10 11.45
CA VAL A 86 22.31 0.55 12.33
C VAL A 86 20.94 0.84 11.74
N CYS A 87 20.67 2.05 11.26
CA CYS A 87 19.41 2.38 10.60
C CYS A 87 19.18 1.53 9.35
N LEU A 88 20.21 1.34 8.52
CA LEU A 88 20.16 0.48 7.35
C LEU A 88 19.82 -0.97 7.71
N MET A 89 20.48 -1.55 8.72
CA MET A 89 20.21 -2.91 9.16
C MET A 89 18.77 -3.09 9.66
N MET A 90 18.26 -2.12 10.42
CA MET A 90 16.87 -2.13 10.87
C MET A 90 15.88 -1.99 9.70
N GLN A 91 16.15 -1.12 8.74
CA GLN A 91 15.35 -0.97 7.53
C GLN A 91 15.32 -2.27 6.73
N LEU A 92 16.48 -2.89 6.48
CA LEU A 92 16.56 -4.18 5.77
C LEU A 92 15.77 -5.27 6.50
N THR A 93 15.79 -5.29 7.83
CA THR A 93 14.99 -6.22 8.63
C THR A 93 13.49 -6.02 8.36
N VAL A 94 13.00 -4.78 8.33
CA VAL A 94 11.60 -4.49 8.01
C VAL A 94 11.27 -4.86 6.57
N MET A 95 12.17 -4.61 5.61
CA MET A 95 12.00 -5.03 4.21
C MET A 95 11.90 -6.55 4.08
N LEU A 96 12.69 -7.31 4.84
CA LEU A 96 12.59 -8.79 4.87
C LEU A 96 11.27 -9.27 5.46
N ILE A 97 10.77 -8.62 6.52
CA ILE A 97 9.45 -8.91 7.09
C ILE A 97 8.35 -8.60 6.08
N GLY A 98 8.48 -7.52 5.32
CA GLY A 98 7.56 -7.06 4.28
C GLY A 98 7.97 -7.46 2.86
N LEU A 99 8.65 -8.61 2.68
CA LEU A 99 9.20 -9.02 1.39
C LEU A 99 8.14 -9.08 0.28
N ASP A 100 6.90 -9.44 0.61
CA ASP A 100 5.79 -9.48 -0.35
C ASP A 100 5.51 -8.10 -0.94
N VAL A 101 5.48 -7.05 -0.09
CA VAL A 101 5.26 -5.66 -0.51
C VAL A 101 6.40 -5.20 -1.44
N ILE A 102 7.64 -5.52 -1.07
CA ILE A 102 8.83 -5.16 -1.84
C ILE A 102 8.85 -5.88 -3.19
N THR A 103 8.55 -7.18 -3.20
CA THR A 103 8.54 -8.01 -4.41
C THR A 103 7.42 -7.58 -5.36
N ASN A 104 6.21 -7.38 -4.86
CA ASN A 104 5.09 -6.88 -5.66
C ASN A 104 5.38 -5.49 -6.21
N GLY A 105 5.96 -4.60 -5.39
CA GLY A 105 6.36 -3.26 -5.81
C GLY A 105 7.34 -3.27 -6.97
N PHE A 106 8.35 -4.15 -6.90
CA PHE A 106 9.33 -4.34 -7.97
C PHE A 106 8.67 -4.89 -9.25
N PHE A 107 7.88 -5.96 -9.15
CA PHE A 107 7.23 -6.57 -10.33
C PHE A 107 6.24 -5.61 -10.99
N ASN A 108 5.46 -4.87 -10.22
CA ASN A 108 4.52 -3.88 -10.74
C ASN A 108 5.26 -2.74 -11.47
N LEU A 109 6.43 -2.35 -10.97
CA LEU A 109 7.27 -1.36 -11.65
C LEU A 109 7.80 -1.89 -13.00
N VAL A 110 8.30 -3.13 -13.02
CA VAL A 110 8.81 -3.79 -14.25
C VAL A 110 7.68 -3.98 -15.28
N ARG A 111 6.48 -4.32 -14.83
CA ARG A 111 5.29 -4.48 -15.69
C ARG A 111 4.70 -3.16 -16.18
N ARG A 112 5.27 -2.02 -15.77
CA ARG A 112 4.78 -0.67 -16.08
C ARG A 112 3.35 -0.40 -15.58
N THR A 113 2.94 -1.06 -14.53
CA THR A 113 1.69 -0.84 -13.79
C THR A 113 2.01 -0.39 -12.36
N PRO A 114 2.69 0.77 -12.17
CA PRO A 114 3.12 1.21 -10.86
C PRO A 114 1.91 1.48 -9.97
N GLY A 115 1.93 0.93 -8.75
CA GLY A 115 0.95 1.15 -7.71
C GLY A 115 1.59 1.70 -6.43
N LEU A 116 0.85 1.67 -5.33
CA LEU A 116 1.34 2.12 -4.03
C LEU A 116 2.60 1.34 -3.59
N GLU A 117 2.61 0.02 -3.80
CA GLU A 117 3.74 -0.83 -3.44
C GLU A 117 5.00 -0.49 -4.22
N SER A 118 4.87 -0.03 -5.48
CA SER A 118 6.00 0.42 -6.30
C SER A 118 6.63 1.69 -5.77
N LEU A 119 5.82 2.64 -5.26
CA LEU A 119 6.32 3.85 -4.60
C LEU A 119 7.08 3.51 -3.32
N VAL A 120 6.53 2.59 -2.52
CA VAL A 120 7.19 2.13 -1.28
C VAL A 120 8.50 1.40 -1.59
N PHE A 121 8.53 0.57 -2.63
CA PHE A 121 9.75 -0.10 -3.09
C PHE A 121 10.84 0.92 -3.47
N LEU A 122 10.52 1.92 -4.32
CA LEU A 122 11.46 2.97 -4.72
C LEU A 122 11.98 3.74 -3.50
N ASN A 123 11.09 4.15 -2.60
CA ASN A 123 11.46 4.83 -1.37
C ASN A 123 12.43 3.99 -0.52
N CYS A 124 12.20 2.68 -0.40
CA CYS A 124 13.10 1.77 0.32
C CYS A 124 14.48 1.66 -0.33
N VAL A 125 14.53 1.60 -1.67
CA VAL A 125 15.80 1.52 -2.41
C VAL A 125 16.61 2.80 -2.25
N PHE A 126 16.00 3.97 -2.47
CA PHE A 126 16.70 5.25 -2.36
C PHE A 126 17.16 5.53 -0.93
N SER A 127 16.32 5.24 0.06
CA SER A 127 16.68 5.39 1.47
C SER A 127 17.82 4.45 1.89
N ALA A 128 17.85 3.23 1.35
CA ALA A 128 18.95 2.29 1.60
C ALA A 128 20.26 2.77 0.96
N LEU A 129 20.21 3.30 -0.28
CA LEU A 129 21.37 3.88 -0.96
C LEU A 129 21.91 5.09 -0.19
N ASP A 130 21.02 5.97 0.26
CA ASP A 130 21.39 7.13 1.10
C ASP A 130 22.10 6.70 2.38
N ALA A 131 21.56 5.71 3.09
CA ALA A 131 22.18 5.18 4.29
C ALA A 131 23.57 4.55 4.03
N VAL A 132 23.75 3.88 2.89
CA VAL A 132 25.06 3.32 2.48
C VAL A 132 26.06 4.45 2.19
N VAL A 133 25.65 5.47 1.45
CA VAL A 133 26.51 6.62 1.14
C VAL A 133 26.94 7.33 2.43
N LEU A 134 26.00 7.56 3.35
CA LEU A 134 26.30 8.19 4.64
C LEU A 134 27.22 7.31 5.51
N ALA A 135 27.05 6.00 5.49
CA ALA A 135 27.91 5.07 6.23
C ALA A 135 29.38 5.11 5.70
N ILE A 136 29.57 5.30 4.39
CA ILE A 136 30.89 5.35 3.76
C ILE A 136 31.53 6.73 3.93
N THR A 137 30.78 7.81 3.72
CA THR A 137 31.30 9.18 3.75
C THR A 137 31.50 9.72 5.15
N GLY A 138 30.73 9.24 6.13
CA GLY A 138 30.81 9.70 7.52
C GLY A 138 30.50 11.18 7.71
N SER A 139 29.82 11.81 6.75
CA SER A 139 29.58 13.25 6.73
C SER A 139 28.43 13.63 7.66
N ASP A 140 28.68 14.46 8.64
CA ASP A 140 27.65 15.04 9.54
C ASP A 140 26.74 16.05 8.82
N ALA A 141 27.10 16.46 7.60
CA ALA A 141 26.42 17.53 6.88
C ALA A 141 25.05 17.16 6.29
N VAL A 142 24.77 15.90 6.16
CA VAL A 142 23.57 15.39 5.44
C VAL A 142 22.44 14.95 6.38
N GLY A 143 22.69 14.91 7.68
CA GLY A 143 21.69 14.43 8.66
C GLY A 143 21.57 12.91 8.70
N LEU A 144 20.53 12.41 9.38
CA LEU A 144 20.25 10.97 9.46
C LEU A 144 19.46 10.50 8.23
N PRO A 145 19.68 9.25 7.75
CA PRO A 145 19.02 8.74 6.57
C PRO A 145 17.51 8.54 6.81
N PHE A 146 16.71 8.65 5.74
CA PHE A 146 15.25 8.49 5.78
C PHE A 146 14.77 7.03 5.99
N CYS A 147 15.62 6.16 6.52
CA CYS A 147 15.31 4.75 6.80
C CYS A 147 14.05 4.56 7.65
N ALA A 148 13.75 5.50 8.56
CA ALA A 148 12.57 5.43 9.40
C ALA A 148 11.27 5.58 8.60
N VAL A 149 11.24 6.52 7.64
CA VAL A 149 10.07 6.80 6.81
C VAL A 149 9.81 5.62 5.88
N SER A 150 10.85 5.08 5.25
CA SER A 150 10.74 3.93 4.35
C SER A 150 10.31 2.66 5.09
N ALA A 151 10.89 2.34 6.24
CA ALA A 151 10.48 1.22 7.07
C ALA A 151 9.04 1.36 7.56
N PHE A 152 8.63 2.55 7.99
CA PHE A 152 7.26 2.81 8.42
C PHE A 152 6.26 2.67 7.26
N SER A 153 6.62 3.08 6.04
CA SER A 153 5.79 2.89 4.85
C SER A 153 5.52 1.40 4.57
N VAL A 154 6.53 0.54 4.68
CA VAL A 154 6.37 -0.93 4.56
C VAL A 154 5.45 -1.46 5.66
N ALA A 155 5.60 -1.01 6.91
CA ALA A 155 4.73 -1.42 8.01
C ALA A 155 3.28 -0.98 7.79
N CYS A 156 3.03 0.20 7.21
CA CYS A 156 1.70 0.67 6.82
C CYS A 156 1.08 -0.19 5.71
N CYS A 157 1.86 -0.62 4.71
CA CYS A 157 1.38 -1.54 3.67
C CYS A 157 0.99 -2.89 4.26
N LEU A 158 1.79 -3.44 5.18
CA LEU A 158 1.44 -4.68 5.90
C LEU A 158 0.17 -4.51 6.75
N TRP A 159 -0.02 -3.36 7.37
CA TRP A 159 -1.24 -3.04 8.12
C TRP A 159 -2.45 -2.95 7.22
N SER A 160 -2.32 -2.33 6.05
CA SER A 160 -3.37 -2.27 5.03
C SER A 160 -3.76 -3.66 4.55
N ALA A 161 -2.78 -4.48 4.15
CA ALA A 161 -3.00 -5.86 3.73
C ALA A 161 -3.69 -6.70 4.81
N LEU A 162 -3.29 -6.52 6.09
CA LEU A 162 -3.93 -7.18 7.21
C LEU A 162 -5.41 -6.81 7.33
N ASN A 163 -5.76 -5.54 7.17
CA ASN A 163 -7.16 -5.08 7.27
C ASN A 163 -7.99 -5.58 6.08
N THR A 164 -7.44 -5.59 4.87
CA THR A 164 -8.07 -6.16 3.67
C THR A 164 -8.35 -7.65 3.86
N CYS A 165 -7.36 -8.44 4.29
CA CYS A 165 -7.55 -9.87 4.57
C CYS A 165 -8.57 -10.13 5.69
N ARG A 166 -8.64 -9.23 6.70
CA ARG A 166 -9.69 -9.31 7.73
C ARG A 166 -11.07 -9.06 7.13
N GLY A 167 -11.19 -8.04 6.26
CA GLY A 167 -12.43 -7.76 5.54
C GLY A 167 -12.91 -8.99 4.80
N PHE A 168 -12.07 -9.57 3.92
CA PHE A 168 -12.41 -10.78 3.16
C PHE A 168 -12.79 -11.96 4.06
N LYS A 169 -12.02 -12.20 5.12
CA LYS A 169 -12.35 -13.27 6.08
C LYS A 169 -13.75 -13.12 6.66
N TYR A 170 -14.15 -11.93 7.08
CA TYR A 170 -15.46 -11.69 7.65
C TYR A 170 -16.57 -11.77 6.60
N THR A 171 -16.33 -11.21 5.42
CA THR A 171 -17.26 -11.27 4.29
C THR A 171 -17.55 -12.71 3.88
N PHE A 172 -16.51 -13.51 3.65
CA PHE A 172 -16.68 -14.90 3.23
C PHE A 172 -17.24 -15.79 4.35
N ARG A 173 -16.91 -15.49 5.62
CA ARG A 173 -17.56 -16.17 6.74
C ARG A 173 -19.06 -15.87 6.83
N THR A 174 -19.47 -14.65 6.49
CA THR A 174 -20.88 -14.29 6.43
C THR A 174 -21.57 -14.95 5.26
N LEU A 175 -20.90 -15.07 4.11
CA LEU A 175 -21.40 -15.76 2.93
C LEU A 175 -21.57 -17.28 3.16
N ALA A 176 -20.70 -17.89 3.96
CA ALA A 176 -20.73 -19.31 4.31
C ALA A 176 -21.83 -19.69 5.32
N VAL A 177 -22.62 -18.72 5.82
CA VAL A 177 -23.75 -19.02 6.70
C VAL A 177 -24.88 -19.63 5.86
N ASP A 178 -25.42 -20.78 6.30
CA ASP A 178 -26.45 -21.57 5.63
C ASP A 178 -27.84 -20.87 5.65
N LYS A 179 -27.86 -19.61 5.21
CA LYS A 179 -29.08 -18.81 5.04
C LYS A 179 -28.95 -18.02 3.76
N ASP A 180 -30.02 -17.97 2.98
CA ASP A 180 -30.09 -17.15 1.79
C ASP A 180 -29.66 -15.71 2.08
N PRO A 181 -28.55 -15.22 1.49
CA PRO A 181 -28.09 -13.88 1.73
C PRO A 181 -29.00 -12.86 1.06
N TYR A 182 -29.22 -11.75 1.76
CA TYR A 182 -29.91 -10.61 1.19
C TYR A 182 -28.88 -9.52 0.87
N THR A 183 -28.97 -8.95 -0.33
CA THR A 183 -28.25 -7.73 -0.65
C THR A 183 -29.08 -6.53 -0.21
N VAL A 184 -28.39 -5.56 0.42
CA VAL A 184 -28.97 -4.30 0.83
C VAL A 184 -28.30 -3.20 0.01
N SER A 185 -29.07 -2.49 -0.80
CA SER A 185 -28.60 -1.32 -1.55
C SER A 185 -29.33 -0.07 -1.07
N ALA A 186 -28.58 1.01 -0.90
CA ALA A 186 -29.15 2.32 -0.66
C ALA A 186 -29.24 3.07 -2.00
N ASP A 187 -30.43 3.52 -2.35
CA ASP A 187 -30.68 4.30 -3.54
C ASP A 187 -31.27 5.65 -3.15
N SER A 188 -30.63 6.72 -3.57
CA SER A 188 -31.07 8.10 -3.30
C SER A 188 -31.99 8.65 -4.38
N GLU A 189 -32.18 7.93 -5.50
CA GLU A 189 -32.96 8.41 -6.65
C GLU A 189 -34.44 8.03 -6.60
N VAL A 190 -34.82 7.03 -5.78
CA VAL A 190 -36.19 6.50 -5.76
C VAL A 190 -37.18 7.45 -5.09
N VAL A 191 -36.75 8.18 -4.07
CA VAL A 191 -37.60 9.19 -3.38
C VAL A 191 -36.76 10.43 -3.16
N LYS A 192 -37.26 11.56 -3.66
CA LYS A 192 -36.61 12.86 -3.54
C LYS A 192 -36.38 13.20 -2.07
N ASP A 193 -35.16 13.56 -1.71
CA ASP A 193 -34.72 13.91 -0.34
C ASP A 193 -34.76 12.78 0.71
N SER A 194 -34.85 11.52 0.30
CA SER A 194 -34.74 10.39 1.22
C SER A 194 -33.85 9.27 0.65
N ILE A 195 -33.18 8.55 1.56
CA ILE A 195 -32.41 7.35 1.20
C ILE A 195 -33.33 6.16 1.31
N THR A 196 -33.61 5.51 0.17
CA THR A 196 -34.42 4.29 0.13
C THR A 196 -33.50 3.08 0.26
N VAL A 197 -33.74 2.24 1.25
CA VAL A 197 -32.99 0.98 1.45
C VAL A 197 -33.78 -0.15 0.82
N LEU A 198 -33.23 -0.72 -0.25
CA LEU A 198 -33.79 -1.86 -0.96
C LEU A 198 -33.13 -3.15 -0.43
N LYS A 199 -33.94 -4.09 0.04
CA LYS A 199 -33.52 -5.43 0.42
C LYS A 199 -33.99 -6.42 -0.64
N SER A 200 -33.06 -7.04 -1.36
CA SER A 200 -33.36 -8.01 -2.41
C SER A 200 -32.61 -9.31 -2.18
N LYS A 201 -33.26 -10.44 -2.51
CA LYS A 201 -32.59 -11.73 -2.60
C LYS A 201 -31.84 -11.77 -3.92
N ARG A 202 -30.53 -11.94 -3.90
CA ARG A 202 -29.69 -11.96 -5.09
C ARG A 202 -28.84 -13.22 -5.11
N ASP A 203 -28.61 -13.75 -6.30
CA ASP A 203 -27.66 -14.82 -6.50
C ASP A 203 -26.25 -14.37 -6.11
N THR A 204 -25.54 -15.20 -5.37
CA THR A 204 -24.18 -14.96 -4.89
C THR A 204 -23.12 -15.59 -5.78
N ALA A 205 -23.50 -16.23 -6.89
CA ALA A 205 -22.55 -16.79 -7.85
C ALA A 205 -21.57 -15.71 -8.37
N GLY A 206 -20.29 -16.02 -8.40
CA GLY A 206 -19.22 -15.10 -8.81
C GLY A 206 -18.91 -14.01 -7.78
N PHE A 207 -19.49 -14.02 -6.58
CA PHE A 207 -19.24 -12.97 -5.59
C PHE A 207 -17.81 -12.98 -5.06
N ILE A 208 -17.22 -14.17 -4.86
CA ILE A 208 -15.86 -14.30 -4.34
C ILE A 208 -14.87 -13.71 -5.35
N HIS A 209 -14.94 -14.12 -6.63
CA HIS A 209 -14.09 -13.58 -7.69
C HIS A 209 -14.20 -12.06 -7.82
N ARG A 210 -15.44 -11.53 -7.85
CA ARG A 210 -15.66 -10.07 -7.91
C ARG A 210 -15.15 -9.31 -6.70
N SER A 211 -15.17 -9.92 -5.51
CA SER A 211 -14.66 -9.28 -4.29
C SER A 211 -13.13 -9.24 -4.21
N GLU A 212 -12.45 -10.12 -4.95
CA GLU A 212 -10.98 -10.17 -5.06
C GLU A 212 -10.43 -9.26 -6.15
N GLU A 213 -11.28 -8.69 -7.01
CA GLU A 213 -10.86 -7.68 -7.98
C GLU A 213 -10.26 -6.44 -7.31
N ALA A 214 -9.40 -5.74 -8.05
CA ALA A 214 -8.75 -4.53 -7.58
C ALA A 214 -9.78 -3.50 -7.12
N GLY A 215 -9.65 -3.03 -5.89
CA GLY A 215 -10.54 -2.05 -5.32
C GLY A 215 -10.43 -0.67 -6.00
N PRO A 216 -11.44 0.20 -5.84
CA PRO A 216 -11.40 1.54 -6.43
C PRO A 216 -10.20 2.37 -5.95
N ALA A 217 -9.68 2.11 -4.76
CA ALA A 217 -8.48 2.75 -4.26
C ALA A 217 -7.23 2.32 -5.05
N ASP A 218 -7.10 1.04 -5.40
CA ASP A 218 -5.96 0.51 -6.13
C ASP A 218 -5.91 1.06 -7.56
N THR A 219 -7.07 1.22 -8.20
CA THR A 219 -7.17 1.82 -9.54
C THR A 219 -6.80 3.31 -9.53
N ILE A 220 -7.20 4.06 -8.50
CA ILE A 220 -6.82 5.46 -8.32
C ILE A 220 -5.32 5.57 -8.09
N TYR A 221 -4.74 4.74 -7.21
CA TYR A 221 -3.29 4.74 -6.97
C TYR A 221 -2.49 4.34 -8.19
N ALA A 222 -2.93 3.35 -8.96
CA ALA A 222 -2.28 2.98 -10.22
C ALA A 222 -2.26 4.15 -11.23
N GLY A 223 -3.33 4.93 -11.28
CA GLY A 223 -3.39 6.14 -12.13
C GLY A 223 -2.53 7.29 -11.64
N LEU A 224 -2.36 7.45 -10.32
CA LEU A 224 -1.59 8.55 -9.72
C LEU A 224 -0.10 8.25 -9.58
N ALA A 225 0.28 6.98 -9.40
CA ALA A 225 1.66 6.59 -9.12
C ALA A 225 2.69 7.12 -10.12
N PRO A 226 2.49 7.08 -11.46
CA PRO A 226 3.47 7.61 -12.40
C PRO A 226 3.67 9.13 -12.26
N TYR A 227 2.61 9.87 -11.93
CA TYR A 227 2.71 11.31 -11.70
C TYR A 227 3.44 11.63 -10.40
N LEU A 228 3.23 10.85 -9.35
CA LEU A 228 3.94 11.01 -8.08
C LEU A 228 5.43 10.68 -8.23
N ILE A 229 5.79 9.63 -8.99
CA ILE A 229 7.19 9.31 -9.31
C ILE A 229 7.82 10.47 -10.09
N ALA A 230 7.17 10.97 -11.13
CA ALA A 230 7.69 12.10 -11.89
C ALA A 230 7.86 13.36 -11.04
N ALA A 231 6.88 13.67 -10.19
CA ALA A 231 6.95 14.82 -9.29
C ALA A 231 8.08 14.69 -8.28
N SER A 232 8.32 13.52 -7.69
CA SER A 232 9.42 13.30 -6.75
C SER A 232 10.80 13.48 -7.41
N VAL A 233 10.98 13.00 -8.64
CA VAL A 233 12.22 13.21 -9.40
C VAL A 233 12.44 14.70 -9.69
N ILE A 234 11.41 15.42 -10.13
CA ILE A 234 11.50 16.86 -10.39
C ILE A 234 11.86 17.63 -9.12
N LEU A 235 11.21 17.32 -8.00
CA LEU A 235 11.49 17.97 -6.72
C LEU A 235 12.91 17.67 -6.22
N GLY A 236 13.40 16.44 -6.37
CA GLY A 236 14.77 16.06 -6.03
C GLY A 236 15.82 16.82 -6.86
N LEU A 237 15.58 16.94 -8.17
CA LEU A 237 16.44 17.73 -9.06
C LEU A 237 16.44 19.22 -8.70
N LEU A 238 15.27 19.79 -8.43
CA LEU A 238 15.14 21.18 -7.99
C LEU A 238 15.88 21.43 -6.67
N ALA A 239 15.71 20.56 -5.69
CA ALA A 239 16.40 20.66 -4.41
C ALA A 239 17.91 20.60 -4.57
N THR A 240 18.42 19.74 -5.46
CA THR A 240 19.86 19.65 -5.78
C THR A 240 20.38 20.93 -6.42
N ILE A 241 19.66 21.49 -7.39
CA ILE A 241 20.07 22.74 -8.07
C ILE A 241 20.08 23.91 -7.10
N LEU A 242 19.05 24.02 -6.24
CA LEU A 242 18.93 25.14 -5.30
C LEU A 242 19.94 25.07 -4.16
N SER A 243 20.27 23.88 -3.68
CA SER A 243 21.22 23.68 -2.57
C SER A 243 22.68 23.56 -3.02
N GLY A 244 22.92 23.29 -4.29
CA GLY A 244 24.28 22.99 -4.81
C GLY A 244 24.90 21.71 -4.26
N ASN A 245 24.09 20.90 -3.53
CA ASN A 245 24.54 19.66 -2.89
C ASN A 245 23.96 18.45 -3.62
N TYR A 246 24.82 17.69 -4.30
CA TYR A 246 24.42 16.51 -5.07
C TYR A 246 23.85 15.37 -4.19
N ALA A 247 24.13 15.36 -2.89
CA ALA A 247 23.57 14.38 -1.96
C ALA A 247 22.04 14.48 -1.86
N ASN A 248 21.45 15.65 -2.13
CA ASN A 248 20.00 15.85 -2.11
C ASN A 248 19.24 15.12 -3.23
N ILE A 249 19.92 14.51 -4.20
CA ILE A 249 19.27 13.63 -5.19
C ILE A 249 18.78 12.34 -4.54
N LEU A 250 19.43 11.89 -3.46
CA LEU A 250 19.09 10.65 -2.76
C LEU A 250 18.08 10.88 -1.62
N HIS A 251 17.95 12.12 -1.16
CA HIS A 251 16.95 12.54 -0.18
C HIS A 251 15.64 12.95 -0.86
#